data_bcc246a3eb2ae5e6c84e1bfd67b30ec4
#
_entry.id   bcc246a3eb2ae5e6c84e1bfd67b30ec4
#
_cell.length_a   1.000
_cell.length_b   1.000
_cell.length_c   1.000
_cell.angle_alpha   90.00
_cell.angle_beta   90.00
_cell.angle_gamma   90.00
#
_symmetry.space_group_name_H-M   'P 1'
#
loop_
_entity.id
_entity.type
_entity.pdbx_description
1 polymer ?
#
loop_
_entity_poly.entity_id
_entity_poly.type
_entity_poly.pdbx_seq_one_letter_code
_entity_poly.pdbx_strand_id
1 'polypeptide(L)'
;MKYYIIAGERSGDLHGSNLIKGIRKHDSDAQIRAWGGDMMQNTGAEIVKHYHEMAFMGFFEVIKNLPTILGFLSFCKKDIKNFQPDVVILIDYAGFNMRVAKFAKLNGFKTFYYISPKVWAWNQSRALKIKQFVDKMFVIFPFEKDFFKQYDYEVEYVGNPLFDAIADFTLKEDFRKFARLGQKPIIALLPGSRKQEVETMLPLMMSQVYEFPDYQFVIGAVSNLPKELYARWQSIFPVKIVMDDAYNLLSVADAALVTSGTATLETALFNIPQVVCYRGGWAAYQVYKRVIRVPFVSLVNLIAGHEAVKELLQYDLTKENLTEELTKITTNQTTRQNQLEAYSEIRKILGEKGASERAGRLMVEELSK
;
A
#
# COMPACT_ATOMS: atom_id res chain seq x y z
N MET A 1 -16.21 -18.39 -15.92
CA MET A 1 -14.84 -18.94 -15.78
C MET A 1 -14.49 -19.16 -14.31
N LYS A 2 -13.43 -19.93 -14.02
CA LYS A 2 -12.94 -20.21 -12.65
C LYS A 2 -11.69 -19.40 -12.34
N TYR A 3 -11.73 -18.61 -11.30
CA TYR A 3 -10.63 -17.72 -10.89
C TYR A 3 -10.12 -18.13 -9.50
N TYR A 4 -8.80 -18.29 -9.37
CA TYR A 4 -8.16 -18.50 -8.07
C TYR A 4 -7.33 -17.27 -7.71
N ILE A 5 -7.75 -16.51 -6.70
CA ILE A 5 -7.16 -15.20 -6.37
C ILE A 5 -6.41 -15.28 -5.05
N ILE A 6 -5.19 -14.72 -4.99
CA ILE A 6 -4.37 -14.73 -3.76
C ILE A 6 -3.96 -13.32 -3.37
N ALA A 7 -4.48 -12.88 -2.23
CA ALA A 7 -4.11 -11.65 -1.54
C ALA A 7 -3.69 -11.97 -0.10
N GLY A 8 -2.50 -11.55 0.30
CA GLY A 8 -1.92 -11.92 1.60
C GLY A 8 -1.99 -10.85 2.70
N GLU A 9 -2.57 -9.68 2.41
CA GLU A 9 -2.62 -8.54 3.32
C GLU A 9 -3.95 -7.79 3.18
N ARG A 10 -4.28 -6.92 4.16
CA ARG A 10 -5.52 -6.10 4.16
C ARG A 10 -5.67 -5.25 2.89
N SER A 11 -4.58 -4.62 2.43
CA SER A 11 -4.60 -3.85 1.18
C SER A 11 -4.89 -4.74 -0.03
N GLY A 12 -4.34 -5.94 -0.04
CA GLY A 12 -4.61 -6.95 -1.06
C GLY A 12 -6.07 -7.41 -1.07
N ASP A 13 -6.71 -7.54 0.11
CA ASP A 13 -8.13 -7.85 0.23
C ASP A 13 -9.02 -6.75 -0.37
N LEU A 14 -8.71 -5.48 -0.07
CA LEU A 14 -9.40 -4.33 -0.66
C LEU A 14 -9.26 -4.31 -2.19
N HIS A 15 -8.04 -4.44 -2.70
CA HIS A 15 -7.81 -4.43 -4.15
C HIS A 15 -8.40 -5.67 -4.83
N GLY A 16 -8.35 -6.82 -4.17
CA GLY A 16 -8.96 -8.07 -4.62
C GLY A 16 -10.49 -7.97 -4.71
N SER A 17 -11.12 -7.36 -3.71
CA SER A 17 -12.58 -7.16 -3.72
C SER A 17 -13.03 -6.27 -4.89
N ASN A 18 -12.30 -5.19 -5.17
CA ASN A 18 -12.60 -4.31 -6.30
C ASN A 18 -12.31 -4.98 -7.64
N LEU A 19 -11.23 -5.76 -7.75
CA LEU A 19 -10.95 -6.57 -8.93
C LEU A 19 -12.07 -7.60 -9.20
N ILE A 20 -12.56 -8.29 -8.17
CA ILE A 20 -13.67 -9.26 -8.28
C ILE A 20 -14.93 -8.58 -8.81
N LYS A 21 -15.26 -7.39 -8.30
CA LYS A 21 -16.39 -6.60 -8.84
C LYS A 21 -16.19 -6.28 -10.33
N GLY A 22 -14.96 -5.92 -10.72
CA GLY A 22 -14.58 -5.68 -12.12
C GLY A 22 -14.71 -6.93 -12.98
N ILE A 23 -14.21 -8.08 -12.53
CA ILE A 23 -14.36 -9.37 -13.25
C ILE A 23 -15.83 -9.71 -13.44
N ARG A 24 -16.67 -9.62 -12.40
CA ARG A 24 -18.10 -9.98 -12.47
C ARG A 24 -18.93 -9.11 -13.40
N LYS A 25 -18.48 -7.89 -13.71
CA LYS A 25 -19.11 -7.05 -14.74
C LYS A 25 -18.93 -7.62 -16.16
N HIS A 26 -17.89 -8.42 -16.39
CA HIS A 26 -17.54 -8.96 -17.70
C HIS A 26 -17.65 -10.49 -17.77
N ASP A 27 -17.76 -11.16 -16.62
CA ASP A 27 -18.04 -12.59 -16.46
C ASP A 27 -18.99 -12.75 -15.27
N SER A 28 -20.32 -12.71 -15.54
CA SER A 28 -21.37 -12.78 -14.52
C SER A 28 -21.38 -14.13 -13.78
N ASP A 29 -20.93 -15.19 -14.44
CA ASP A 29 -20.90 -16.56 -13.92
C ASP A 29 -19.53 -16.93 -13.31
N ALA A 30 -18.67 -15.92 -13.05
CA ALA A 30 -17.36 -16.13 -12.48
C ALA A 30 -17.41 -16.89 -11.15
N GLN A 31 -16.78 -18.07 -11.13
CA GLN A 31 -16.54 -18.85 -9.92
C GLN A 31 -15.22 -18.41 -9.30
N ILE A 32 -15.28 -17.79 -8.14
CA ILE A 32 -14.11 -17.17 -7.51
C ILE A 32 -13.80 -17.86 -6.19
N ARG A 33 -12.61 -18.46 -6.12
CA ARG A 33 -12.03 -19.07 -4.94
C ARG A 33 -10.80 -18.27 -4.55
N ALA A 34 -10.68 -17.86 -3.27
CA ALA A 34 -9.69 -16.87 -2.93
C ALA A 34 -9.01 -17.09 -1.56
N TRP A 35 -7.78 -16.62 -1.47
CA TRP A 35 -7.08 -16.27 -0.25
C TRP A 35 -7.21 -14.76 -0.09
N GLY A 36 -7.85 -14.29 0.97
CA GLY A 36 -8.18 -12.88 1.13
C GLY A 36 -8.82 -12.63 2.49
N GLY A 37 -9.80 -11.76 2.54
CA GLY A 37 -10.50 -11.42 3.77
C GLY A 37 -11.98 -11.10 3.53
N ASP A 38 -12.56 -10.40 4.51
CA ASP A 38 -13.99 -10.09 4.54
C ASP A 38 -14.45 -9.25 3.34
N MET A 39 -13.59 -8.37 2.80
CA MET A 39 -13.97 -7.54 1.65
C MET A 39 -14.15 -8.38 0.39
N MET A 40 -13.25 -9.34 0.13
CA MET A 40 -13.40 -10.27 -0.98
C MET A 40 -14.58 -11.23 -0.75
N GLN A 41 -14.77 -11.72 0.48
CA GLN A 41 -15.90 -12.57 0.85
C GLN A 41 -17.25 -11.87 0.55
N ASN A 42 -17.37 -10.59 0.91
CA ASN A 42 -18.56 -9.79 0.68
C ASN A 42 -18.89 -9.58 -0.82
N THR A 43 -17.94 -9.84 -1.72
CA THR A 43 -18.21 -9.87 -3.18
C THR A 43 -18.74 -11.22 -3.67
N GLY A 44 -18.94 -12.20 -2.80
CA GLY A 44 -19.36 -13.55 -3.13
C GLY A 44 -18.23 -14.50 -3.53
N ALA A 45 -16.96 -14.15 -3.20
CA ALA A 45 -15.85 -15.09 -3.35
C ALA A 45 -15.83 -16.12 -2.22
N GLU A 46 -15.49 -17.37 -2.55
CA GLU A 46 -15.25 -18.41 -1.57
C GLU A 46 -13.87 -18.22 -0.95
N ILE A 47 -13.81 -17.81 0.34
CA ILE A 47 -12.55 -17.62 1.05
C ILE A 47 -12.05 -18.94 1.61
N VAL A 48 -10.91 -19.41 1.07
CA VAL A 48 -10.25 -20.65 1.47
C VAL A 48 -9.33 -20.44 2.68
N LYS A 49 -8.70 -19.26 2.72
CA LYS A 49 -7.77 -18.88 3.79
C LYS A 49 -7.85 -17.37 4.03
N HIS A 50 -8.05 -16.98 5.28
CA HIS A 50 -8.10 -15.57 5.65
C HIS A 50 -6.68 -15.01 5.82
N TYR A 51 -6.43 -13.77 5.32
CA TYR A 51 -5.10 -13.16 5.38
C TYR A 51 -4.57 -12.97 6.81
N HIS A 52 -5.45 -12.82 7.82
CA HIS A 52 -5.04 -12.74 9.23
C HIS A 52 -4.27 -13.98 9.69
N GLU A 53 -4.56 -15.15 9.11
CA GLU A 53 -3.85 -16.39 9.42
C GLU A 53 -2.45 -16.45 8.78
N MET A 54 -2.20 -15.61 7.77
CA MET A 54 -0.96 -15.55 7.01
C MET A 54 -0.04 -14.40 7.41
N ALA A 55 -0.45 -13.56 8.36
CA ALA A 55 0.26 -12.35 8.75
C ALA A 55 1.54 -12.65 9.56
N PHE A 56 2.53 -13.26 8.90
CA PHE A 56 3.89 -13.40 9.43
C PHE A 56 4.73 -12.24 8.91
N MET A 57 4.93 -11.20 9.72
CA MET A 57 5.66 -10.00 9.34
C MET A 57 6.96 -9.88 10.12
N GLY A 58 8.06 -9.76 9.36
CA GLY A 58 9.40 -9.59 9.88
C GLY A 58 10.32 -10.77 9.57
N PHE A 59 11.61 -10.48 9.33
CA PHE A 59 12.58 -11.52 8.95
C PHE A 59 12.67 -12.65 9.98
N PHE A 60 12.67 -12.32 11.26
CA PHE A 60 12.72 -13.31 12.35
C PHE A 60 11.43 -14.12 12.48
N GLU A 61 10.27 -13.48 12.27
CA GLU A 61 8.98 -14.18 12.31
C GLU A 61 8.81 -15.13 11.13
N VAL A 62 9.29 -14.73 9.94
CA VAL A 62 9.32 -15.61 8.76
C VAL A 62 10.19 -16.83 9.00
N ILE A 63 11.38 -16.68 9.60
CA ILE A 63 12.26 -17.82 9.90
C ILE A 63 11.62 -18.74 10.95
N LYS A 64 11.06 -18.17 12.02
CA LYS A 64 10.41 -18.94 13.10
C LYS A 64 9.19 -19.73 12.60
N ASN A 65 8.46 -19.18 11.64
CA ASN A 65 7.23 -19.76 11.10
C ASN A 65 7.42 -20.44 9.72
N LEU A 66 8.66 -20.71 9.32
CA LEU A 66 8.96 -21.33 8.02
C LEU A 66 8.18 -22.64 7.77
N PRO A 67 8.04 -23.58 8.72
CA PRO A 67 7.23 -24.79 8.53
C PRO A 67 5.76 -24.48 8.23
N THR A 68 5.18 -23.50 8.92
CA THR A 68 3.79 -23.04 8.74
C THR A 68 3.60 -22.45 7.33
N ILE A 69 4.55 -21.60 6.89
CA ILE A 69 4.52 -21.00 5.55
C ILE A 69 4.64 -22.08 4.47
N LEU A 70 5.48 -23.09 4.67
CA LEU A 70 5.59 -24.23 3.76
C LEU A 70 4.31 -25.08 3.75
N GLY A 71 3.66 -25.25 4.91
CA GLY A 71 2.34 -25.88 5.05
C GLY A 71 1.27 -25.14 4.24
N PHE A 72 1.21 -23.81 4.37
CA PHE A 72 0.30 -22.99 3.57
C PHE A 72 0.57 -23.09 2.07
N LEU A 73 1.84 -23.07 1.67
CA LEU A 73 2.20 -23.23 0.27
C LEU A 73 1.78 -24.61 -0.28
N SER A 74 1.97 -25.67 0.51
CA SER A 74 1.53 -27.03 0.15
C SER A 74 0.02 -27.13 0.02
N PHE A 75 -0.72 -26.57 0.99
CA PHE A 75 -2.17 -26.49 0.96
C PHE A 75 -2.67 -25.71 -0.27
N CYS A 76 -2.13 -24.53 -0.53
CA CYS A 76 -2.49 -23.69 -1.68
C CYS A 76 -2.31 -24.46 -3.01
N LYS A 77 -1.18 -25.14 -3.18
CA LYS A 77 -0.90 -25.94 -4.38
C LYS A 77 -1.89 -27.09 -4.57
N LYS A 78 -2.25 -27.78 -3.49
CA LYS A 78 -3.25 -28.87 -3.53
C LYS A 78 -4.62 -28.32 -3.87
N ASP A 79 -4.98 -27.18 -3.29
CA ASP A 79 -6.28 -26.55 -3.49
C ASP A 79 -6.45 -26.02 -4.92
N ILE A 80 -5.42 -25.39 -5.50
CA ILE A 80 -5.40 -25.00 -6.92
C ILE A 80 -5.60 -26.22 -7.83
N LYS A 81 -4.89 -27.33 -7.56
CA LYS A 81 -5.06 -28.57 -8.33
C LYS A 81 -6.48 -29.15 -8.25
N ASN A 82 -7.11 -29.08 -7.07
CA ASN A 82 -8.46 -29.60 -6.87
C ASN A 82 -9.52 -28.70 -7.53
N PHE A 83 -9.36 -27.39 -7.45
CA PHE A 83 -10.30 -26.43 -8.00
C PHE A 83 -10.22 -26.35 -9.53
N GLN A 84 -9.04 -26.62 -10.13
CA GLN A 84 -8.78 -26.52 -11.57
C GLN A 84 -9.21 -25.16 -12.15
N PRO A 85 -8.59 -24.05 -11.71
CA PRO A 85 -8.96 -22.74 -12.20
C PRO A 85 -8.48 -22.52 -13.64
N ASP A 86 -9.21 -21.67 -14.40
CA ASP A 86 -8.77 -21.18 -15.70
C ASP A 86 -7.58 -20.23 -15.56
N VAL A 87 -7.51 -19.51 -14.43
CA VAL A 87 -6.41 -18.58 -14.10
C VAL A 87 -6.13 -18.50 -12.60
N VAL A 88 -4.86 -18.38 -12.26
CA VAL A 88 -4.39 -18.00 -10.92
C VAL A 88 -3.99 -16.51 -10.94
N ILE A 89 -4.68 -15.69 -10.17
CA ILE A 89 -4.44 -14.25 -10.05
C ILE A 89 -3.73 -13.96 -8.73
N LEU A 90 -2.58 -13.34 -8.81
CA LEU A 90 -1.71 -13.02 -7.69
C LEU A 90 -1.75 -11.50 -7.43
N ILE A 91 -2.05 -11.09 -6.19
CA ILE A 91 -2.11 -9.67 -5.82
C ILE A 91 -1.00 -9.38 -4.83
N ASP A 92 -0.03 -8.49 -5.20
CA ASP A 92 1.12 -8.13 -4.36
C ASP A 92 1.78 -9.36 -3.67
N TYR A 93 2.12 -9.31 -2.38
CA TYR A 93 2.58 -10.43 -1.53
C TYR A 93 3.67 -11.30 -2.16
N ALA A 94 4.72 -10.65 -2.68
CA ALA A 94 5.74 -11.23 -3.56
C ALA A 94 6.40 -12.53 -3.07
N GLY A 95 6.67 -12.64 -1.78
CA GLY A 95 7.39 -13.79 -1.20
C GLY A 95 6.67 -15.12 -1.37
N PHE A 96 5.38 -15.13 -1.16
CA PHE A 96 4.50 -16.30 -1.31
C PHE A 96 4.04 -16.44 -2.77
N ASN A 97 3.53 -15.37 -3.35
CA ASN A 97 2.92 -15.36 -4.67
C ASN A 97 3.88 -15.81 -5.77
N MET A 98 5.16 -15.43 -5.75
CA MET A 98 6.13 -15.91 -6.74
C MET A 98 6.40 -17.41 -6.67
N ARG A 99 6.25 -18.05 -5.49
CA ARG A 99 6.34 -19.52 -5.37
C ARG A 99 5.10 -20.21 -5.93
N VAL A 100 3.94 -19.58 -5.76
CA VAL A 100 2.68 -20.06 -6.37
C VAL A 100 2.71 -19.85 -7.88
N ALA A 101 3.17 -18.69 -8.38
CA ALA A 101 3.34 -18.42 -9.82
C ALA A 101 4.16 -19.52 -10.50
N LYS A 102 5.35 -19.82 -9.93
CA LYS A 102 6.20 -20.90 -10.46
C LYS A 102 5.46 -22.24 -10.51
N PHE A 103 4.75 -22.60 -9.42
CA PHE A 103 3.99 -23.85 -9.37
C PHE A 103 2.85 -23.86 -10.39
N ALA A 104 2.06 -22.80 -10.48
CA ALA A 104 0.93 -22.70 -11.40
C ALA A 104 1.40 -22.83 -12.85
N LYS A 105 2.41 -22.07 -13.25
CA LYS A 105 3.00 -22.13 -14.59
C LYS A 105 3.52 -23.52 -14.96
N LEU A 106 4.25 -24.18 -14.04
CA LEU A 106 4.78 -25.54 -14.29
C LEU A 106 3.72 -26.63 -14.33
N ASN A 107 2.50 -26.37 -13.85
CA ASN A 107 1.36 -27.29 -13.92
C ASN A 107 0.31 -26.87 -14.97
N GLY A 108 0.66 -25.95 -15.88
CA GLY A 108 -0.17 -25.57 -17.03
C GLY A 108 -1.30 -24.58 -16.72
N PHE A 109 -1.36 -24.00 -15.53
CA PHE A 109 -2.34 -22.96 -15.20
C PHE A 109 -1.88 -21.60 -15.72
N LYS A 110 -2.79 -20.83 -16.35
CA LYS A 110 -2.54 -19.42 -16.65
C LYS A 110 -2.29 -18.64 -15.35
N THR A 111 -1.34 -17.73 -15.36
CA THR A 111 -0.92 -16.98 -14.19
C THR A 111 -0.92 -15.48 -14.49
N PHE A 112 -1.78 -14.75 -13.81
CA PHE A 112 -1.84 -13.29 -13.89
C PHE A 112 -1.32 -12.67 -12.59
N TYR A 113 -0.68 -11.51 -12.70
CA TYR A 113 -0.23 -10.75 -11.54
C TYR A 113 -0.83 -9.36 -11.58
N TYR A 114 -1.53 -8.97 -10.53
CA TYR A 114 -2.11 -7.65 -10.34
C TYR A 114 -1.40 -6.96 -9.18
N ILE A 115 -0.98 -5.71 -9.38
CA ILE A 115 -0.13 -4.94 -8.45
C ILE A 115 1.25 -5.60 -8.31
N SER A 116 2.16 -5.18 -9.17
CA SER A 116 3.53 -5.68 -9.26
C SER A 116 4.25 -5.67 -7.90
N PRO A 117 5.02 -6.70 -7.58
CA PRO A 117 6.01 -6.58 -6.52
C PRO A 117 6.96 -5.42 -6.81
N LYS A 118 7.33 -4.64 -5.79
CA LYS A 118 8.22 -3.47 -5.93
C LYS A 118 9.67 -3.87 -6.29
N VAL A 119 9.83 -4.76 -7.30
CA VAL A 119 11.15 -5.25 -7.75
C VAL A 119 12.00 -4.15 -8.38
N TRP A 120 11.36 -3.16 -8.97
CA TRP A 120 12.00 -1.97 -9.50
C TRP A 120 12.76 -1.15 -8.44
N ALA A 121 12.32 -1.22 -7.17
CA ALA A 121 12.93 -0.47 -6.09
C ALA A 121 14.24 -1.10 -5.57
N TRP A 122 14.35 -2.44 -5.51
CA TRP A 122 15.47 -3.07 -4.79
C TRP A 122 16.02 -4.38 -5.39
N ASN A 123 15.25 -5.13 -6.15
CA ASN A 123 15.70 -6.41 -6.70
C ASN A 123 15.25 -6.59 -8.16
N GLN A 124 15.83 -5.77 -9.01
CA GLN A 124 15.44 -5.68 -10.41
C GLN A 124 15.61 -7.01 -11.17
N SER A 125 16.59 -7.85 -10.82
CA SER A 125 16.79 -9.16 -11.44
C SER A 125 15.61 -10.13 -11.24
N ARG A 126 14.73 -9.87 -10.25
CA ARG A 126 13.49 -10.65 -10.09
C ARG A 126 12.49 -10.42 -11.24
N ALA A 127 12.62 -9.36 -12.02
CA ALA A 127 11.81 -9.15 -13.21
C ALA A 127 11.92 -10.32 -14.20
N LEU A 128 13.11 -10.92 -14.35
CA LEU A 128 13.31 -12.11 -15.17
C LEU A 128 12.51 -13.33 -14.68
N LYS A 129 12.43 -13.51 -13.35
CA LYS A 129 11.61 -14.60 -12.77
C LYS A 129 10.12 -14.34 -12.93
N ILE A 130 9.71 -13.08 -12.86
CA ILE A 130 8.32 -12.70 -13.12
C ILE A 130 7.99 -13.02 -14.58
N LYS A 131 8.79 -12.54 -15.54
CA LYS A 131 8.64 -12.86 -16.98
C LYS A 131 8.53 -14.37 -17.24
N GLN A 132 9.29 -15.18 -16.51
CA GLN A 132 9.30 -16.64 -16.68
C GLN A 132 8.01 -17.32 -16.20
N PHE A 133 7.40 -16.82 -15.11
CA PHE A 133 6.33 -17.53 -14.42
C PHE A 133 4.97 -16.82 -14.42
N VAL A 134 4.90 -15.60 -14.97
CA VAL A 134 3.66 -14.81 -15.05
C VAL A 134 3.34 -14.56 -16.51
N ASP A 135 2.16 -14.96 -16.95
CA ASP A 135 1.72 -14.82 -18.35
C ASP A 135 1.33 -13.39 -18.67
N LYS A 136 0.63 -12.71 -17.74
CA LYS A 136 0.25 -11.29 -17.87
C LYS A 136 0.42 -10.57 -16.55
N MET A 137 0.95 -9.35 -16.62
CA MET A 137 1.08 -8.48 -15.46
C MET A 137 0.30 -7.19 -15.67
N PHE A 138 -0.48 -6.83 -14.65
CA PHE A 138 -1.29 -5.63 -14.60
C PHE A 138 -0.69 -4.70 -13.55
N VAL A 139 -0.04 -3.64 -14.02
CA VAL A 139 0.72 -2.69 -13.18
C VAL A 139 -0.11 -1.45 -12.88
N ILE A 140 0.22 -0.80 -11.75
CA ILE A 140 -0.54 0.33 -11.22
C ILE A 140 0.22 1.66 -11.24
N PHE A 141 1.48 1.64 -11.67
CA PHE A 141 2.27 2.84 -11.90
C PHE A 141 2.76 2.89 -13.36
N PRO A 142 2.68 4.05 -14.04
CA PRO A 142 3.08 4.15 -15.45
C PRO A 142 4.55 3.80 -15.69
N PHE A 143 5.45 4.18 -14.77
CA PHE A 143 6.89 3.91 -14.88
C PHE A 143 7.22 2.40 -14.83
N GLU A 144 6.32 1.56 -14.35
CA GLU A 144 6.52 0.11 -14.34
C GLU A 144 6.54 -0.47 -15.75
N LYS A 145 5.83 0.15 -16.72
CA LYS A 145 5.92 -0.27 -18.13
C LYS A 145 7.34 -0.11 -18.68
N ASP A 146 7.96 1.04 -18.45
CA ASP A 146 9.31 1.31 -18.92
C ASP A 146 10.34 0.43 -18.20
N PHE A 147 10.10 0.17 -16.91
CA PHE A 147 10.93 -0.75 -16.13
C PHE A 147 10.87 -2.18 -16.69
N PHE A 148 9.70 -2.76 -16.91
CA PHE A 148 9.56 -4.15 -17.39
C PHE A 148 9.98 -4.28 -18.87
N LYS A 149 9.82 -3.24 -19.68
CA LYS A 149 10.28 -3.20 -21.07
C LYS A 149 11.79 -3.43 -21.18
N GLN A 150 12.61 -2.99 -20.20
CA GLN A 150 14.06 -3.25 -20.16
C GLN A 150 14.40 -4.75 -20.05
N TYR A 151 13.42 -5.58 -19.70
CA TYR A 151 13.53 -7.05 -19.61
C TYR A 151 12.75 -7.76 -20.72
N ASP A 152 12.39 -7.05 -21.81
CA ASP A 152 11.54 -7.56 -22.90
C ASP A 152 10.25 -8.22 -22.37
N TYR A 153 9.60 -7.59 -21.38
CA TYR A 153 8.36 -8.05 -20.80
C TYR A 153 7.31 -6.95 -20.86
N GLU A 154 6.32 -7.16 -21.73
CA GLU A 154 5.20 -6.24 -21.86
C GLU A 154 4.21 -6.42 -20.71
N VAL A 155 3.84 -5.29 -20.08
CA VAL A 155 2.89 -5.24 -18.98
C VAL A 155 1.78 -4.25 -19.28
N GLU A 156 0.60 -4.50 -18.71
CA GLU A 156 -0.59 -3.66 -18.90
C GLU A 156 -0.72 -2.65 -17.76
N TYR A 157 -0.67 -1.36 -18.07
CA TYR A 157 -0.99 -0.32 -17.10
C TYR A 157 -2.52 -0.16 -17.00
N VAL A 158 -3.06 -0.41 -15.82
CA VAL A 158 -4.52 -0.38 -15.60
C VAL A 158 -5.00 0.85 -14.81
N GLY A 159 -4.10 1.74 -14.43
CA GLY A 159 -4.39 2.83 -13.50
C GLY A 159 -4.13 2.43 -12.05
N ASN A 160 -4.29 3.39 -11.14
CA ASN A 160 -4.01 3.14 -9.72
C ASN A 160 -5.30 2.87 -8.93
N PRO A 161 -5.43 1.69 -8.27
CA PRO A 161 -6.64 1.31 -7.54
C PRO A 161 -6.92 2.15 -6.28
N LEU A 162 -6.00 3.01 -5.85
CA LEU A 162 -6.27 3.97 -4.78
C LEU A 162 -7.33 5.00 -5.18
N PHE A 163 -7.42 5.34 -6.47
CA PHE A 163 -8.50 6.21 -6.95
C PHE A 163 -9.86 5.57 -6.78
N ASP A 164 -9.96 4.25 -7.04
CA ASP A 164 -11.20 3.51 -6.83
C ASP A 164 -11.56 3.49 -5.34
N ALA A 165 -10.57 3.20 -4.48
CA ALA A 165 -10.77 3.13 -3.04
C ALA A 165 -11.20 4.50 -2.44
N ILE A 166 -10.60 5.60 -2.89
CA ILE A 166 -10.93 6.96 -2.41
C ILE A 166 -12.29 7.41 -2.97
N ALA A 167 -12.58 7.11 -4.24
CA ALA A 167 -13.86 7.48 -4.86
C ALA A 167 -15.07 6.73 -4.27
N ASP A 168 -14.87 5.48 -3.85
CA ASP A 168 -15.90 4.66 -3.21
C ASP A 168 -16.01 4.96 -1.71
N PHE A 169 -15.09 5.74 -1.15
CA PHE A 169 -15.10 6.09 0.27
C PHE A 169 -16.10 7.21 0.56
N THR A 170 -17.00 6.96 1.49
CA THR A 170 -17.94 7.98 1.96
C THR A 170 -17.34 8.72 3.14
N LEU A 171 -17.03 10.00 2.94
CA LEU A 171 -16.57 10.87 4.03
C LEU A 171 -17.70 11.06 5.05
N LYS A 172 -17.33 11.01 6.33
CA LYS A 172 -18.25 11.27 7.43
C LYS A 172 -18.48 12.76 7.56
N GLU A 173 -19.72 13.19 7.42
CA GLU A 173 -20.13 14.53 7.81
C GLU A 173 -19.80 14.74 9.30
N ASP A 174 -19.36 15.95 9.67
CA ASP A 174 -18.99 16.26 11.05
C ASP A 174 -17.92 15.34 11.69
N PHE A 175 -16.97 14.82 10.90
CA PHE A 175 -15.93 13.92 11.42
C PHE A 175 -15.18 14.50 12.62
N ARG A 176 -14.88 15.81 12.62
CA ARG A 176 -14.25 16.49 13.77
C ARG A 176 -15.06 16.28 15.06
N LYS A 177 -16.37 16.41 14.99
CA LYS A 177 -17.28 16.20 16.13
C LYS A 177 -17.32 14.73 16.55
N PHE A 178 -17.45 13.82 15.57
CA PHE A 178 -17.43 12.37 15.80
C PHE A 178 -16.14 11.90 16.51
N ALA A 179 -15.01 12.34 16.03
CA ALA A 179 -13.67 12.00 16.57
C ALA A 179 -13.29 12.87 17.80
N ARG A 180 -14.18 13.76 18.25
CA ARG A 180 -13.93 14.70 19.36
C ARG A 180 -12.67 15.53 19.16
N LEU A 181 -12.46 16.01 17.94
CA LEU A 181 -11.34 16.89 17.56
C LEU A 181 -11.73 18.34 17.86
N GLY A 182 -10.71 19.15 18.24
CA GLY A 182 -10.87 20.57 18.47
C GLY A 182 -10.98 21.38 17.16
N GLN A 183 -11.02 22.71 17.33
CA GLN A 183 -11.09 23.67 16.20
C GLN A 183 -9.72 24.01 15.62
N LYS A 184 -8.62 23.71 16.33
CA LYS A 184 -7.27 23.98 15.83
C LYS A 184 -7.02 23.24 14.51
N PRO A 185 -6.17 23.78 13.61
CA PRO A 185 -5.70 23.05 12.44
C PRO A 185 -5.04 21.74 12.86
N ILE A 186 -5.14 20.71 12.03
CA ILE A 186 -4.71 19.35 12.37
C ILE A 186 -3.45 18.95 11.63
N ILE A 187 -2.46 18.47 12.38
CA ILE A 187 -1.34 17.71 11.84
C ILE A 187 -1.63 16.22 12.03
N ALA A 188 -1.85 15.52 10.92
CA ALA A 188 -2.05 14.07 10.93
C ALA A 188 -0.70 13.35 11.08
N LEU A 189 -0.63 12.38 12.00
CA LEU A 189 0.51 11.49 12.18
C LEU A 189 0.16 10.12 11.63
N LEU A 190 0.82 9.70 10.56
CA LEU A 190 0.66 8.38 9.93
C LEU A 190 1.93 7.56 10.13
N PRO A 191 2.09 6.91 11.32
CA PRO A 191 3.37 6.31 11.71
C PRO A 191 3.63 4.94 11.06
N GLY A 192 2.76 4.48 10.18
CA GLY A 192 2.86 3.20 9.49
C GLY A 192 1.86 2.16 9.98
N SER A 193 1.86 1.01 9.32
CA SER A 193 0.94 -0.11 9.58
C SER A 193 1.61 -1.33 10.22
N ARG A 194 2.92 -1.28 10.43
CA ARG A 194 3.72 -2.35 11.07
C ARG A 194 4.20 -1.90 12.45
N LYS A 195 4.23 -2.85 13.39
CA LYS A 195 4.66 -2.58 14.77
C LYS A 195 6.01 -1.86 14.82
N GLN A 196 7.01 -2.35 14.10
CA GLN A 196 8.35 -1.76 14.06
C GLN A 196 8.34 -0.33 13.48
N GLU A 197 7.51 -0.05 12.48
CA GLU A 197 7.34 1.30 11.92
C GLU A 197 6.79 2.24 13.01
N VAL A 198 5.68 1.87 13.64
CA VAL A 198 5.04 2.68 14.69
C VAL A 198 5.99 2.91 15.86
N GLU A 199 6.67 1.87 16.36
CA GLU A 199 7.63 1.99 17.46
C GLU A 199 8.80 2.92 17.14
N THR A 200 9.20 3.01 15.87
CA THR A 200 10.34 3.83 15.43
C THR A 200 9.92 5.25 15.04
N MET A 201 8.82 5.39 14.29
CA MET A 201 8.41 6.69 13.73
C MET A 201 7.63 7.53 14.73
N LEU A 202 6.70 6.92 15.47
CA LEU A 202 5.81 7.69 16.33
C LEU A 202 6.53 8.52 17.40
N PRO A 203 7.60 8.04 18.09
CA PRO A 203 8.37 8.87 19.01
C PRO A 203 8.94 10.14 18.39
N LEU A 204 9.43 10.04 17.14
CA LEU A 204 9.99 11.17 16.40
C LEU A 204 8.90 12.16 15.98
N MET A 205 7.76 11.67 15.50
CA MET A 205 6.62 12.50 15.16
C MET A 205 6.05 13.20 16.40
N MET A 206 6.00 12.51 17.54
CA MET A 206 5.52 13.06 18.82
C MET A 206 6.43 14.17 19.37
N SER A 207 7.72 14.19 19.03
CA SER A 207 8.62 15.27 19.43
C SER A 207 8.21 16.65 18.92
N GLN A 208 7.31 16.70 17.94
CA GLN A 208 6.81 17.94 17.34
C GLN A 208 5.61 18.54 18.07
N VAL A 209 4.95 17.81 18.96
CA VAL A 209 3.67 18.24 19.57
C VAL A 209 3.78 19.57 20.31
N TYR A 210 4.86 19.79 21.03
CA TYR A 210 5.08 21.04 21.79
C TYR A 210 5.74 22.16 20.96
N GLU A 211 6.31 21.82 19.80
CA GLU A 211 6.88 22.83 18.88
C GLU A 211 5.77 23.55 18.08
N PHE A 212 4.58 22.93 17.95
CA PHE A 212 3.45 23.47 17.21
C PHE A 212 2.20 23.60 18.08
N PRO A 213 2.18 24.48 19.09
CA PRO A 213 1.09 24.59 20.07
C PRO A 213 -0.24 25.05 19.46
N ASP A 214 -0.21 25.71 18.30
CA ASP A 214 -1.41 26.17 17.59
C ASP A 214 -2.10 25.06 16.78
N TYR A 215 -1.48 23.90 16.67
CA TYR A 215 -2.02 22.73 15.96
C TYR A 215 -2.49 21.65 16.92
N GLN A 216 -3.45 20.86 16.45
CA GLN A 216 -3.84 19.61 17.10
C GLN A 216 -3.19 18.43 16.36
N PHE A 217 -2.46 17.61 17.09
CA PHE A 217 -1.87 16.38 16.54
C PHE A 217 -2.83 15.21 16.69
N VAL A 218 -3.04 14.47 15.60
CA VAL A 218 -3.95 13.32 15.57
C VAL A 218 -3.24 12.11 14.96
N ILE A 219 -3.17 11.03 15.72
CA ILE A 219 -2.55 9.77 15.28
C ILE A 219 -3.56 8.96 14.48
N GLY A 220 -3.26 8.68 13.21
CA GLY A 220 -3.94 7.67 12.41
C GLY A 220 -3.41 6.29 12.78
N ALA A 221 -4.19 5.53 13.54
CA ALA A 221 -3.84 4.22 14.06
C ALA A 221 -4.54 3.10 13.30
N VAL A 222 -4.00 1.88 13.40
CA VAL A 222 -4.56 0.67 12.77
C VAL A 222 -4.87 -0.40 13.81
N SER A 223 -6.02 -1.05 13.70
CA SER A 223 -6.52 -2.01 14.69
C SER A 223 -5.83 -3.38 14.66
N ASN A 224 -5.08 -3.67 13.59
CA ASN A 224 -4.27 -4.89 13.52
C ASN A 224 -3.01 -4.85 14.40
N LEU A 225 -2.76 -3.72 15.07
CA LEU A 225 -1.69 -3.56 16.06
C LEU A 225 -2.26 -3.34 17.47
N PRO A 226 -1.51 -3.71 18.53
CA PRO A 226 -1.94 -3.49 19.90
C PRO A 226 -2.25 -2.01 20.17
N LYS A 227 -3.40 -1.74 20.78
CA LYS A 227 -3.85 -0.35 21.08
C LYS A 227 -2.88 0.38 22.01
N GLU A 228 -2.18 -0.34 22.85
CA GLU A 228 -1.20 0.15 23.83
C GLU A 228 -0.03 0.88 23.14
N LEU A 229 0.31 0.50 21.89
CA LEU A 229 1.33 1.19 21.11
C LEU A 229 1.00 2.68 20.89
N TYR A 230 -0.27 3.00 20.82
CA TYR A 230 -0.77 4.36 20.62
C TYR A 230 -1.22 5.02 21.91
N ALA A 231 -1.96 4.30 22.77
CA ALA A 231 -2.58 4.83 23.99
C ALA A 231 -1.56 5.44 24.97
N ARG A 232 -0.37 4.86 25.08
CA ARG A 232 0.71 5.41 25.93
C ARG A 232 1.05 6.87 25.61
N TRP A 233 0.88 7.29 24.36
CA TRP A 233 1.20 8.66 23.96
C TRP A 233 0.16 9.67 24.41
N GLN A 234 -1.09 9.27 24.54
CA GLN A 234 -2.15 10.14 25.04
C GLN A 234 -1.98 10.48 26.53
N SER A 235 -1.27 9.65 27.30
CA SER A 235 -0.96 9.96 28.69
C SER A 235 0.18 10.97 28.86
N ILE A 236 0.99 11.17 27.81
CA ILE A 236 2.18 12.05 27.84
C ILE A 236 1.92 13.34 27.06
N PHE A 237 1.16 13.28 25.98
CA PHE A 237 0.97 14.39 25.04
C PHE A 237 -0.53 14.67 24.79
N PRO A 238 -0.90 15.93 24.51
CA PRO A 238 -2.28 16.31 24.19
C PRO A 238 -2.67 15.89 22.75
N VAL A 239 -2.65 14.59 22.47
CA VAL A 239 -2.95 14.05 21.13
C VAL A 239 -4.25 13.24 21.12
N LYS A 240 -4.85 13.12 19.95
CA LYS A 240 -5.99 12.23 19.70
C LYS A 240 -5.57 11.04 18.85
N ILE A 241 -6.34 9.96 18.92
CA ILE A 241 -6.15 8.74 18.12
C ILE A 241 -7.42 8.50 17.33
N VAL A 242 -7.24 8.29 16.04
CA VAL A 242 -8.29 7.86 15.09
C VAL A 242 -7.91 6.47 14.61
N MET A 243 -8.79 5.49 14.86
CA MET A 243 -8.52 4.09 14.56
C MET A 243 -9.16 3.69 13.22
N ASP A 244 -8.39 3.09 12.30
CA ASP A 244 -8.83 2.58 10.99
C ASP A 244 -9.61 3.59 10.12
N ASP A 245 -9.40 4.87 10.32
CA ASP A 245 -10.19 5.92 9.67
C ASP A 245 -9.30 7.03 9.11
N ALA A 246 -8.19 6.63 8.47
CA ALA A 246 -7.18 7.54 7.93
C ALA A 246 -7.74 8.50 6.88
N TYR A 247 -8.70 8.07 6.04
CA TYR A 247 -9.27 8.93 5.00
C TYR A 247 -10.11 10.07 5.59
N ASN A 248 -10.94 9.78 6.60
CA ASN A 248 -11.65 10.83 7.32
C ASN A 248 -10.68 11.77 8.08
N LEU A 249 -9.59 11.23 8.64
CA LEU A 249 -8.55 12.08 9.27
C LEU A 249 -7.89 12.98 8.22
N LEU A 250 -7.49 12.45 7.07
CA LEU A 250 -6.88 13.23 5.99
C LEU A 250 -7.85 14.28 5.41
N SER A 251 -9.16 13.99 5.35
CA SER A 251 -10.14 14.96 4.84
C SER A 251 -10.24 16.25 5.68
N VAL A 252 -9.78 16.23 6.93
CA VAL A 252 -9.82 17.38 7.86
C VAL A 252 -8.44 17.84 8.32
N ALA A 253 -7.38 17.24 7.82
CA ALA A 253 -6.01 17.59 8.17
C ALA A 253 -5.52 18.81 7.36
N ASP A 254 -4.60 19.58 7.95
CA ASP A 254 -3.96 20.74 7.33
C ASP A 254 -2.53 20.43 6.87
N ALA A 255 -1.87 19.48 7.53
CA ALA A 255 -0.55 18.95 7.19
C ALA A 255 -0.41 17.52 7.72
N ALA A 256 0.60 16.78 7.27
CA ALA A 256 0.84 15.42 7.74
C ALA A 256 2.33 15.08 7.88
N LEU A 257 2.64 14.25 8.88
CA LEU A 257 3.90 13.50 8.98
C LEU A 257 3.60 12.06 8.62
N VAL A 258 4.23 11.55 7.56
CA VAL A 258 3.84 10.28 6.95
C VAL A 258 5.02 9.34 6.83
N THR A 259 4.89 8.12 7.36
CA THR A 259 5.88 7.07 7.12
C THR A 259 5.85 6.64 5.66
N SER A 260 7.04 6.50 5.06
CA SER A 260 7.16 6.11 3.64
C SER A 260 6.40 4.81 3.34
N GLY A 261 5.49 4.87 2.38
CA GLY A 261 4.64 3.77 1.96
C GLY A 261 3.48 4.27 1.11
N THR A 262 2.43 3.48 0.99
CA THR A 262 1.20 3.83 0.26
C THR A 262 0.53 5.08 0.83
N ALA A 263 0.62 5.27 2.16
CA ALA A 263 0.05 6.43 2.85
C ALA A 263 0.56 7.78 2.30
N THR A 264 1.78 7.85 1.75
CA THR A 264 2.28 9.09 1.13
C THR A 264 1.46 9.48 -0.09
N LEU A 265 1.08 8.51 -0.92
CA LEU A 265 0.24 8.76 -2.08
C LEU A 265 -1.21 9.05 -1.68
N GLU A 266 -1.75 8.33 -0.70
CA GLU A 266 -3.08 8.61 -0.13
C GLU A 266 -3.16 10.05 0.38
N THR A 267 -2.16 10.50 1.15
CA THR A 267 -2.06 11.87 1.66
C THR A 267 -2.03 12.91 0.53
N ALA A 268 -1.26 12.65 -0.53
CA ALA A 268 -1.22 13.52 -1.71
C ALA A 268 -2.57 13.55 -2.45
N LEU A 269 -3.27 12.41 -2.54
CA LEU A 269 -4.60 12.33 -3.15
C LEU A 269 -5.69 13.05 -2.33
N PHE A 270 -5.49 13.27 -1.04
CA PHE A 270 -6.32 14.16 -0.22
C PHE A 270 -5.87 15.62 -0.25
N ASN A 271 -4.86 15.99 -1.05
CA ASN A 271 -4.26 17.33 -1.14
C ASN A 271 -3.70 17.85 0.20
N ILE A 272 -3.14 16.96 1.02
CA ILE A 272 -2.57 17.34 2.31
C ILE A 272 -1.04 17.47 2.17
N PRO A 273 -0.47 18.67 2.40
CA PRO A 273 0.97 18.85 2.44
C PRO A 273 1.60 17.94 3.50
N GLN A 274 2.74 17.33 3.14
CA GLN A 274 3.34 16.30 3.98
C GLN A 274 4.86 16.37 4.03
N VAL A 275 5.41 15.85 5.14
CA VAL A 275 6.82 15.48 5.26
C VAL A 275 6.87 13.95 5.38
N VAL A 276 7.68 13.32 4.54
CA VAL A 276 7.85 11.88 4.54
C VAL A 276 8.96 11.50 5.51
N CYS A 277 8.65 10.58 6.39
CA CYS A 277 9.55 10.10 7.45
C CYS A 277 9.88 8.62 7.22
N TYR A 278 11.16 8.24 7.30
CA TYR A 278 11.53 6.84 7.31
C TYR A 278 12.83 6.58 8.06
N ARG A 279 12.77 5.65 9.02
CA ARG A 279 13.94 5.12 9.72
C ARG A 279 13.81 3.62 9.85
N GLY A 280 14.71 2.89 9.21
CA GLY A 280 14.85 1.44 9.33
C GLY A 280 15.93 1.04 10.33
N GLY A 281 15.97 -0.22 10.74
CA GLY A 281 17.06 -0.74 11.54
C GLY A 281 18.42 -0.60 10.81
N TRP A 282 19.50 -0.38 11.57
CA TRP A 282 20.84 -0.13 11.03
C TRP A 282 21.28 -1.17 10.00
N ALA A 283 21.11 -2.45 10.28
CA ALA A 283 21.50 -3.54 9.37
C ALA A 283 20.68 -3.50 8.06
N ALA A 284 19.35 -3.27 8.17
CA ALA A 284 18.47 -3.13 7.02
C ALA A 284 18.88 -1.92 6.16
N TYR A 285 19.25 -0.81 6.81
CA TYR A 285 19.73 0.39 6.10
C TYR A 285 21.03 0.18 5.34
N GLN A 286 22.00 -0.55 5.91
CA GLN A 286 23.25 -0.87 5.21
C GLN A 286 23.01 -1.72 3.95
N VAL A 287 22.05 -2.63 4.00
CA VAL A 287 21.62 -3.40 2.82
C VAL A 287 20.86 -2.50 1.85
N TYR A 288 19.92 -1.70 2.37
CA TYR A 288 19.12 -0.74 1.62
C TYR A 288 20.00 0.18 0.77
N LYS A 289 21.00 0.83 1.36
CA LYS A 289 21.91 1.76 0.68
C LYS A 289 22.69 1.14 -0.48
N ARG A 290 22.91 -0.18 -0.44
CA ARG A 290 23.65 -0.92 -1.49
C ARG A 290 22.75 -1.48 -2.59
N VAL A 291 21.47 -1.69 -2.28
CA VAL A 291 20.53 -2.46 -3.12
C VAL A 291 19.49 -1.57 -3.79
N ILE A 292 19.09 -0.46 -3.14
CA ILE A 292 18.11 0.46 -3.71
C ILE A 292 18.73 1.28 -4.82
N ARG A 293 18.05 1.29 -5.96
CA ARG A 293 18.45 1.94 -7.20
C ARG A 293 17.49 3.05 -7.65
N VAL A 294 16.58 3.43 -6.77
CA VAL A 294 15.63 4.52 -7.05
C VAL A 294 16.06 5.78 -6.30
N PRO A 295 15.85 6.98 -6.90
CA PRO A 295 16.28 8.24 -6.32
C PRO A 295 15.46 8.65 -5.08
N PHE A 296 14.25 8.12 -4.93
CA PHE A 296 13.30 8.47 -3.88
C PHE A 296 12.70 7.23 -3.23
N VAL A 297 12.17 7.38 -2.00
CA VAL A 297 11.51 6.29 -1.25
C VAL A 297 9.99 6.43 -1.18
N SER A 298 9.46 7.65 -1.28
CA SER A 298 8.02 7.89 -1.32
C SER A 298 7.46 7.65 -2.71
N LEU A 299 6.24 7.12 -2.78
CA LEU A 299 5.53 6.97 -4.05
C LEU A 299 5.27 8.34 -4.72
N VAL A 300 5.07 9.39 -3.93
CA VAL A 300 4.85 10.75 -4.43
C VAL A 300 6.03 11.20 -5.28
N ASN A 301 7.24 11.18 -4.74
CA ASN A 301 8.45 11.62 -5.47
C ASN A 301 8.79 10.68 -6.64
N LEU A 302 8.59 9.37 -6.47
CA LEU A 302 8.80 8.39 -7.53
C LEU A 302 7.89 8.62 -8.74
N ILE A 303 6.62 8.94 -8.51
CA ILE A 303 5.66 9.19 -9.58
C ILE A 303 5.92 10.56 -10.22
N ALA A 304 6.21 11.57 -9.40
CA ALA A 304 6.56 12.91 -9.88
C ALA A 304 7.88 12.94 -10.67
N GLY A 305 8.82 12.02 -10.38
CA GLY A 305 10.16 12.02 -10.98
C GLY A 305 11.12 13.06 -10.38
N HIS A 306 10.67 13.80 -9.37
CA HIS A 306 11.46 14.83 -8.65
C HIS A 306 11.04 14.90 -7.17
N GLU A 307 11.77 15.67 -6.34
CA GLU A 307 11.43 15.89 -4.93
C GLU A 307 10.20 16.83 -4.81
N ALA A 308 9.01 16.27 -4.93
CA ALA A 308 7.74 16.98 -4.72
C ALA A 308 7.42 17.18 -3.24
N VAL A 309 7.86 16.26 -2.39
CA VAL A 309 7.73 16.30 -0.94
C VAL A 309 9.07 15.98 -0.29
N LYS A 310 9.36 16.62 0.84
CA LYS A 310 10.61 16.36 1.56
C LYS A 310 10.61 14.97 2.17
N GLU A 311 11.69 14.21 1.93
CA GLU A 311 11.94 12.93 2.55
C GLU A 311 13.04 13.05 3.60
N LEU A 312 12.71 12.86 4.87
CA LEU A 312 13.66 12.77 5.97
C LEU A 312 13.95 11.30 6.25
N LEU A 313 15.15 10.87 5.88
CA LEU A 313 15.52 9.46 5.89
C LEU A 313 16.64 9.20 6.90
N GLN A 314 16.49 8.16 7.70
CA GLN A 314 17.53 7.64 8.60
C GLN A 314 18.13 8.73 9.53
N TYR A 315 19.35 9.19 9.23
CA TYR A 315 20.09 10.18 10.03
C TYR A 315 19.56 11.61 9.83
N ASP A 316 18.93 11.90 8.68
CA ASP A 316 18.31 13.19 8.42
C ASP A 316 16.98 13.35 9.17
N LEU A 317 16.39 12.24 9.63
CA LEU A 317 15.18 12.28 10.45
C LEU A 317 15.54 12.58 11.91
N THR A 318 15.85 13.87 12.18
CA THR A 318 16.06 14.43 13.51
C THR A 318 14.87 15.28 13.93
N LYS A 319 14.80 15.64 15.21
CA LYS A 319 13.75 16.55 15.72
C LYS A 319 13.85 17.90 15.01
N GLU A 320 15.05 18.43 14.87
CA GLU A 320 15.36 19.74 14.31
C GLU A 320 14.94 19.83 12.83
N ASN A 321 15.40 18.88 12.01
CA ASN A 321 15.04 18.81 10.59
C ASN A 321 13.53 18.62 10.41
N LEU A 322 12.90 17.80 11.27
CA LEU A 322 11.46 17.58 11.22
C LEU A 322 10.69 18.84 11.57
N THR A 323 11.15 19.62 12.58
CA THR A 323 10.58 20.91 12.95
C THR A 323 10.70 21.91 11.78
N GLU A 324 11.88 21.99 11.16
CA GLU A 324 12.13 22.88 10.02
C GLU A 324 11.17 22.57 8.85
N GLU A 325 11.11 21.31 8.42
CA GLU A 325 10.29 20.93 7.28
C GLU A 325 8.78 21.02 7.57
N LEU A 326 8.36 20.66 8.78
CA LEU A 326 6.97 20.85 9.19
C LEU A 326 6.59 22.34 9.24
N THR A 327 7.49 23.21 9.70
CA THR A 327 7.28 24.68 9.66
C THR A 327 7.09 25.15 8.22
N LYS A 328 7.93 24.68 7.28
CA LYS A 328 7.79 25.08 5.86
C LYS A 328 6.41 24.74 5.29
N ILE A 329 5.89 23.53 5.53
CA ILE A 329 4.58 23.14 4.99
C ILE A 329 3.38 23.71 5.75
N THR A 330 3.58 24.25 6.97
CA THR A 330 2.51 24.84 7.76
C THR A 330 2.44 26.36 7.63
N THR A 331 3.58 27.05 7.43
CA THR A 331 3.65 28.52 7.45
C THR A 331 4.07 29.13 6.12
N ASN A 332 4.82 28.41 5.26
CA ASN A 332 5.27 28.94 3.97
C ASN A 332 4.28 28.57 2.86
N GLN A 333 3.54 29.58 2.41
CA GLN A 333 2.51 29.40 1.38
C GLN A 333 3.10 28.87 0.04
N THR A 334 4.30 29.31 -0.35
CA THR A 334 4.94 28.85 -1.59
C THR A 334 5.29 27.37 -1.53
N THR A 335 5.90 26.92 -0.42
CA THR A 335 6.22 25.48 -0.24
C THR A 335 4.96 24.63 -0.27
N ARG A 336 3.91 25.10 0.39
CA ARG A 336 2.60 24.43 0.40
C ARG A 336 2.01 24.34 -1.00
N GLN A 337 2.00 25.45 -1.74
CA GLN A 337 1.46 25.52 -3.09
C GLN A 337 2.22 24.59 -4.06
N ASN A 338 3.55 24.57 -4.00
CA ASN A 338 4.38 23.70 -4.85
C ASN A 338 4.04 22.22 -4.64
N GLN A 339 3.78 21.78 -3.39
CA GLN A 339 3.34 20.40 -3.13
C GLN A 339 1.97 20.11 -3.75
N LEU A 340 1.02 21.04 -3.63
CA LEU A 340 -0.34 20.88 -4.18
C LEU A 340 -0.32 20.82 -5.72
N GLU A 341 0.52 21.60 -6.37
CA GLU A 341 0.74 21.57 -7.81
C GLU A 341 1.31 20.21 -8.25
N ALA A 342 2.35 19.72 -7.56
CA ALA A 342 2.90 18.40 -7.82
C ALA A 342 1.85 17.28 -7.61
N TYR A 343 0.97 17.40 -6.62
CA TYR A 343 -0.12 16.44 -6.43
C TYR A 343 -1.13 16.46 -7.58
N SER A 344 -1.40 17.65 -8.14
CA SER A 344 -2.24 17.76 -9.34
C SER A 344 -1.61 17.07 -10.55
N GLU A 345 -0.30 17.21 -10.74
CA GLU A 345 0.46 16.52 -11.79
C GLU A 345 0.45 14.99 -11.59
N ILE A 346 0.69 14.53 -10.36
CA ILE A 346 0.61 13.10 -10.01
C ILE A 346 -0.76 12.53 -10.35
N ARG A 347 -1.85 13.26 -10.06
CA ARG A 347 -3.21 12.83 -10.45
C ARG A 347 -3.34 12.66 -11.96
N LYS A 348 -2.82 13.59 -12.75
CA LYS A 348 -2.83 13.49 -14.22
C LYS A 348 -2.02 12.28 -14.71
N ILE A 349 -0.85 12.03 -14.11
CA ILE A 349 0.02 10.89 -14.46
C ILE A 349 -0.66 9.56 -14.15
N LEU A 350 -1.32 9.45 -13.00
CA LEU A 350 -1.97 8.22 -12.57
C LEU A 350 -3.34 7.99 -13.26
N GLY A 351 -3.91 9.02 -13.86
CA GLY A 351 -5.18 8.95 -14.57
C GLY A 351 -6.39 8.94 -13.65
N GLU A 352 -7.49 8.38 -14.13
CA GLU A 352 -8.78 8.39 -13.47
C GLU A 352 -9.11 7.07 -12.77
N LYS A 353 -10.20 7.06 -12.00
CA LYS A 353 -10.80 5.87 -11.40
C LYS A 353 -11.13 4.79 -12.45
N GLY A 354 -11.39 3.56 -11.98
CA GLY A 354 -11.74 2.42 -12.83
C GLY A 354 -10.56 1.48 -13.10
N ALA A 355 -9.48 1.59 -12.31
CA ALA A 355 -8.31 0.71 -12.44
C ALA A 355 -8.69 -0.77 -12.27
N SER A 356 -9.44 -1.08 -11.22
CA SER A 356 -9.85 -2.45 -10.90
C SER A 356 -10.83 -3.03 -11.93
N GLU A 357 -11.72 -2.18 -12.49
CA GLU A 357 -12.63 -2.58 -13.56
C GLU A 357 -11.88 -2.83 -14.88
N ARG A 358 -10.96 -1.92 -15.27
CA ARG A 358 -10.09 -2.13 -16.45
C ARG A 358 -9.28 -3.41 -16.32
N ALA A 359 -8.69 -3.68 -15.12
CA ALA A 359 -7.96 -4.91 -14.87
C ALA A 359 -8.87 -6.13 -15.05
N GLY A 360 -10.06 -6.14 -14.45
CA GLY A 360 -11.03 -7.22 -14.57
C GLY A 360 -11.43 -7.48 -16.02
N ARG A 361 -11.78 -6.42 -16.77
CA ARG A 361 -12.12 -6.51 -18.20
C ARG A 361 -10.98 -7.12 -19.02
N LEU A 362 -9.77 -6.59 -18.88
CA LEU A 362 -8.61 -7.09 -19.64
C LEU A 362 -8.26 -8.54 -19.28
N MET A 363 -8.45 -8.95 -18.02
CA MET A 363 -8.24 -10.35 -17.61
C MET A 363 -9.27 -11.29 -18.25
N VAL A 364 -10.54 -10.90 -18.29
CA VAL A 364 -11.61 -11.68 -18.94
C VAL A 364 -11.37 -11.78 -20.45
N GLU A 365 -11.04 -10.65 -21.11
CA GLU A 365 -10.71 -10.62 -22.53
C GLU A 365 -9.51 -11.54 -22.86
N GLU A 366 -8.46 -11.57 -22.02
CA GLU A 366 -7.28 -12.41 -22.24
C GLU A 366 -7.57 -13.91 -22.03
N LEU A 367 -8.55 -14.23 -21.20
CA LEU A 367 -8.97 -15.63 -20.99
C LEU A 367 -9.91 -16.13 -22.11
N SER A 368 -10.57 -15.22 -22.80
CA SER A 368 -11.53 -15.54 -23.88
C SER A 368 -10.86 -15.75 -25.25
N LYS A 369 -9.55 -15.43 -25.34
CA LYS A 369 -8.71 -15.71 -26.52
C LYS A 369 -8.31 -17.18 -26.58
#